data_864094ee152d358778bf421c2c7edd3c
#
_entry.id   864094ee152d358778bf421c2c7edd3c
#
_cell.length_a   1.000
_cell.length_b   1.000
_cell.length_c   1.000
_cell.angle_alpha   90.00
_cell.angle_beta   90.00
_cell.angle_gamma   90.00
#
_symmetry.space_group_name_H-M   'P 1'
#
loop_
_entity.id
_entity.type
_entity.pdbx_description
1 polymer ?
#
loop_
_entity_poly.entity_id
_entity_poly.type
_entity_poly.pdbx_seq_one_letter_code
_entity_poly.pdbx_strand_id
1 'polypeptide(L)'
;YDLGGGTFDVTIAEVKNKKVDVITSRGDKYLGGKDFDLEIAKLFNKKYKLQHNTEIDLNNKYYIQKAEEVKKILSVKDKTRMNIQGPKGEMEIEISREEFEEAIQTYIEKTKMLIEEVMEASGMNPKRINQVLLVGGSTRVPAVIKSLTKLMGKPPVKGVNVDEAVVCGAAIYAGLKTENKSLNEKQKEALSQVELTDVCNFYMGT
;
A
#
# COMPACT_ATOMS: atom_id res chain seq x y z
N TYR A 1 -2.25 -7.66 -1.82
CA TYR A 1 -2.51 -6.43 -1.07
C TYR A 1 -1.47 -5.42 -1.49
N ASP A 2 -1.86 -4.48 -2.33
CA ASP A 2 -1.02 -3.41 -2.84
C ASP A 2 -1.48 -2.08 -2.23
N LEU A 3 -0.67 -1.51 -1.34
CA LEU A 3 -0.90 -0.20 -0.74
C LEU A 3 0.25 0.74 -1.13
N GLY A 4 0.00 1.46 -2.19
CA GLY A 4 0.94 2.40 -2.77
C GLY A 4 0.92 3.78 -2.10
N GLY A 5 1.48 4.77 -2.80
CA GLY A 5 1.49 6.16 -2.34
C GLY A 5 0.13 6.86 -2.47
N GLY A 6 -0.75 6.43 -3.36
CA GLY A 6 -2.03 7.09 -3.63
C GLY A 6 -3.19 6.18 -3.92
N THR A 7 -2.96 4.89 -4.10
CA THR A 7 -3.97 3.89 -4.43
C THR A 7 -3.83 2.66 -3.55
N PHE A 8 -4.92 1.97 -3.38
CA PHE A 8 -5.00 0.67 -2.73
C PHE A 8 -5.69 -0.32 -3.65
N ASP A 9 -5.10 -1.50 -3.82
CA ASP A 9 -5.67 -2.61 -4.56
C ASP A 9 -5.51 -3.92 -3.79
N VAL A 10 -6.54 -4.75 -3.82
CA VAL A 10 -6.53 -6.10 -3.27
C VAL A 10 -7.06 -7.09 -4.30
N THR A 11 -6.29 -8.14 -4.54
CA THR A 11 -6.58 -9.14 -5.57
C THR A 11 -6.46 -10.54 -5.01
N ILE A 12 -7.40 -11.40 -5.32
CA ILE A 12 -7.27 -12.85 -5.13
C ILE A 12 -6.95 -13.48 -6.48
N ALA A 13 -5.86 -14.22 -6.51
CA ALA A 13 -5.42 -14.97 -7.69
C ALA A 13 -5.06 -16.41 -7.31
N GLU A 14 -5.28 -17.33 -8.24
CA GLU A 14 -4.78 -18.71 -8.16
C GLU A 14 -3.53 -18.84 -9.02
N VAL A 15 -2.48 -19.45 -8.45
CA VAL A 15 -1.22 -19.70 -9.17
C VAL A 15 -0.97 -21.19 -9.23
N LYS A 16 -1.01 -21.77 -10.41
CA LYS A 16 -0.75 -23.19 -10.68
C LYS A 16 0.17 -23.35 -11.90
N ASN A 17 1.26 -24.08 -11.78
CA ASN A 17 2.16 -24.40 -12.90
C ASN A 17 2.55 -23.17 -13.72
N LYS A 18 2.88 -22.05 -13.05
CA LYS A 18 3.21 -20.75 -13.69
C LYS A 18 2.04 -20.07 -14.44
N LYS A 19 0.85 -20.62 -14.35
CA LYS A 19 -0.37 -19.96 -14.79
C LYS A 19 -0.93 -19.16 -13.63
N VAL A 20 -1.26 -17.90 -13.87
CA VAL A 20 -1.87 -16.97 -12.91
C VAL A 20 -3.27 -16.65 -13.40
N ASP A 21 -4.27 -17.06 -12.63
CA ASP A 21 -5.68 -16.77 -12.87
C ASP A 21 -6.14 -15.77 -11.80
N VAL A 22 -6.43 -14.54 -12.20
CA VAL A 22 -7.05 -13.53 -11.31
C VAL A 22 -8.51 -13.92 -11.11
N ILE A 23 -8.92 -14.11 -9.86
CA ILE A 23 -10.29 -14.49 -9.50
C ILE A 23 -11.16 -13.25 -9.33
N THR A 24 -10.67 -12.28 -8.57
CA THR A 24 -11.37 -11.01 -8.33
C THR A 24 -10.40 -9.98 -7.79
N SER A 25 -10.73 -8.70 -7.98
CA SER A 25 -9.99 -7.56 -7.48
C SER A 25 -10.94 -6.46 -7.03
N ARG A 26 -10.53 -5.68 -6.03
CA ARG A 26 -11.16 -4.43 -5.60
C ARG A 26 -10.08 -3.44 -5.25
N GLY A 27 -10.43 -2.16 -5.30
CA GLY A 27 -9.46 -1.12 -4.96
C GLY A 27 -10.11 0.22 -4.64
N ASP A 28 -9.29 1.12 -4.14
CA ASP A 28 -9.63 2.52 -3.94
C ASP A 28 -8.50 3.39 -4.51
N LYS A 29 -8.85 4.15 -5.55
CA LYS A 29 -7.91 5.03 -6.26
C LYS A 29 -7.58 6.32 -5.49
N TYR A 30 -8.16 6.51 -4.33
CA TYR A 30 -7.95 7.68 -3.47
C TYR A 30 -7.46 7.31 -2.07
N LEU A 31 -6.99 6.08 -1.86
CA LEU A 31 -6.48 5.59 -0.58
C LEU A 31 -5.03 5.15 -0.73
N GLY A 32 -4.12 5.76 0.04
CA GLY A 32 -2.70 5.40 -0.02
C GLY A 32 -1.84 6.13 1.01
N GLY A 33 -0.53 6.06 0.82
CA GLY A 33 0.45 6.67 1.73
C GLY A 33 0.33 8.18 1.88
N LYS A 34 -0.24 8.89 0.88
CA LYS A 34 -0.51 10.34 0.95
C LYS A 34 -1.54 10.69 2.02
N ASP A 35 -2.51 9.83 2.26
CA ASP A 35 -3.51 10.01 3.32
C ASP A 35 -2.84 9.88 4.67
N PHE A 36 -1.91 8.94 4.81
CA PHE A 36 -1.12 8.77 6.03
C PHE A 36 -0.23 9.98 6.30
N ASP A 37 0.38 10.55 5.26
CA ASP A 37 1.18 11.78 5.37
C ASP A 37 0.32 12.95 5.82
N LEU A 38 -0.90 13.08 5.29
CA LEU A 38 -1.83 14.13 5.68
C LEU A 38 -2.23 14.00 7.17
N GLU A 39 -2.44 12.79 7.67
CA GLU A 39 -2.75 12.61 9.10
C GLU A 39 -1.57 13.02 10.00
N ILE A 40 -0.33 12.71 9.62
CA ILE A 40 0.85 13.19 10.35
C ILE A 40 0.94 14.73 10.27
N ALA A 41 0.67 15.34 9.11
CA ALA A 41 0.66 16.80 8.98
C ALA A 41 -0.43 17.44 9.87
N LYS A 42 -1.59 16.80 10.03
CA LYS A 42 -2.62 17.20 11.00
C LYS A 42 -2.12 17.10 12.44
N LEU A 43 -1.33 16.07 12.78
CA LEU A 43 -0.70 15.98 14.10
C LEU A 43 0.30 17.12 14.33
N PHE A 44 1.10 17.50 13.31
CA PHE A 44 1.94 18.69 13.37
C PHE A 44 1.10 19.93 13.66
N ASN A 45 0.03 20.15 12.89
CA ASN A 45 -0.86 21.30 13.07
C ASN A 45 -1.45 21.35 14.48
N LYS A 46 -1.96 20.23 14.97
CA LYS A 46 -2.52 20.11 16.32
C LYS A 46 -1.52 20.54 17.40
N LYS A 47 -0.30 20.01 17.33
CA LYS A 47 0.75 20.30 18.33
C LYS A 47 1.26 21.74 18.19
N TYR A 48 1.44 22.23 16.97
CA TYR A 48 1.86 23.61 16.72
C TYR A 48 0.81 24.62 17.22
N LYS A 49 -0.46 24.36 16.92
CA LYS A 49 -1.59 25.19 17.39
C LYS A 49 -1.67 25.26 18.91
N LEU A 50 -1.45 24.14 19.61
CA LEU A 50 -1.47 24.10 21.05
C LEU A 50 -0.38 24.99 21.68
N GLN A 51 0.81 25.09 21.07
CA GLN A 51 1.92 25.89 21.60
C GLN A 51 1.85 27.35 21.19
N HIS A 52 1.45 27.64 19.93
CA HIS A 52 1.55 28.97 19.35
C HIS A 52 0.21 29.66 19.12
N ASN A 53 -0.89 28.98 19.43
CA ASN A 53 -2.27 29.44 19.13
C ASN A 53 -2.44 29.90 17.65
N THR A 54 -1.76 29.21 16.75
CA THR A 54 -1.72 29.52 15.30
C THR A 54 -1.62 28.20 14.54
N GLU A 55 -2.33 28.09 13.41
CA GLU A 55 -2.31 26.92 12.55
C GLU A 55 -1.23 27.01 11.49
N ILE A 56 -0.76 25.85 11.03
CA ILE A 56 0.05 25.72 9.82
C ILE A 56 -0.83 25.45 8.61
N ASP A 57 -0.40 25.86 7.43
CA ASP A 57 -1.14 25.60 6.19
C ASP A 57 -0.88 24.19 5.68
N LEU A 58 -1.86 23.30 5.85
CA LEU A 58 -1.75 21.89 5.41
C LEU A 58 -1.68 21.71 3.88
N ASN A 59 -1.96 22.75 3.07
CA ASN A 59 -1.76 22.70 1.62
C ASN A 59 -0.29 22.93 1.24
N ASN A 60 0.53 23.42 2.17
CA ASN A 60 1.96 23.60 1.92
C ASN A 60 2.67 22.26 1.86
N LYS A 61 3.24 21.97 0.69
CA LYS A 61 3.98 20.72 0.42
C LYS A 61 5.13 20.44 1.41
N TYR A 62 5.69 21.48 2.01
CA TYR A 62 6.73 21.34 3.04
C TYR A 62 6.27 20.42 4.17
N TYR A 63 5.05 20.62 4.71
CA TYR A 63 4.56 19.81 5.82
C TYR A 63 4.26 18.38 5.39
N ILE A 64 3.77 18.17 4.17
CA ILE A 64 3.53 16.83 3.63
C ILE A 64 4.84 16.06 3.43
N GLN A 65 5.90 16.72 2.93
CA GLN A 65 7.22 16.10 2.81
C GLN A 65 7.80 15.74 4.17
N LYS A 66 7.69 16.63 5.17
CA LYS A 66 8.11 16.32 6.54
C LYS A 66 7.29 15.19 7.17
N ALA A 67 6.02 15.13 6.89
CA ALA A 67 5.15 14.04 7.31
C ALA A 67 5.56 12.69 6.69
N GLU A 68 5.90 12.66 5.40
CA GLU A 68 6.41 11.46 4.75
C GLU A 68 7.73 10.97 5.38
N GLU A 69 8.66 11.89 5.71
CA GLU A 69 9.89 11.55 6.43
C GLU A 69 9.56 10.90 7.78
N VAL A 70 8.65 11.50 8.56
CA VAL A 70 8.20 10.98 9.86
C VAL A 70 7.53 9.62 9.71
N LYS A 71 6.64 9.42 8.73
CA LYS A 71 5.99 8.13 8.43
C LYS A 71 7.03 7.03 8.21
N LYS A 72 8.05 7.30 7.39
CA LYS A 72 9.15 6.34 7.12
C LYS A 72 9.92 5.98 8.40
N ILE A 73 10.22 6.96 9.23
CA ILE A 73 10.91 6.74 10.51
C ILE A 73 10.02 5.93 11.47
N LEU A 74 8.74 6.27 11.61
CA LEU A 74 7.80 5.59 12.48
C LEU A 74 7.47 4.16 12.02
N SER A 75 7.72 3.83 10.76
CA SER A 75 7.65 2.44 10.29
C SER A 75 8.75 1.53 10.89
N VAL A 76 9.83 2.14 11.43
CA VAL A 76 10.97 1.42 12.02
C VAL A 76 11.15 1.72 13.52
N LYS A 77 10.94 2.98 13.93
CA LYS A 77 11.11 3.46 15.30
C LYS A 77 9.76 3.71 15.97
N ASP A 78 9.73 3.64 17.30
CA ASP A 78 8.50 3.86 18.08
C ASP A 78 8.14 5.33 18.24
N LYS A 79 9.13 6.22 18.08
CA LYS A 79 8.92 7.68 18.13
C LYS A 79 10.00 8.42 17.35
N THR A 80 9.71 9.64 16.96
CA THR A 80 10.66 10.55 16.31
C THR A 80 10.37 12.00 16.68
N ARG A 81 11.39 12.86 16.49
CA ARG A 81 11.25 14.30 16.60
C ARG A 81 11.57 14.94 15.26
N MET A 82 10.82 15.99 14.95
CA MET A 82 10.97 16.73 13.69
C MET A 82 10.85 18.22 13.99
N ASN A 83 11.78 19.00 13.46
CA ASN A 83 11.68 20.45 13.47
C ASN A 83 10.77 20.92 12.34
N ILE A 84 9.75 21.66 12.69
CA ILE A 84 8.75 22.21 11.79
C ILE A 84 8.83 23.73 11.82
N GLN A 85 9.09 24.35 10.67
CA GLN A 85 9.01 25.80 10.52
C GLN A 85 7.56 26.22 10.32
N GLY A 86 7.03 26.99 11.24
CA GLY A 86 5.66 27.51 11.16
C GLY A 86 5.60 29.04 11.18
N PRO A 87 4.41 29.63 11.12
CA PRO A 87 4.21 31.11 11.04
C PRO A 87 4.77 31.89 12.23
N LYS A 88 4.93 31.27 13.38
CA LYS A 88 5.47 31.87 14.61
C LYS A 88 6.89 31.39 14.96
N GLY A 89 7.56 30.76 14.01
CA GLY A 89 8.93 30.24 14.20
C GLY A 89 9.01 28.73 14.15
N GLU A 90 10.21 28.23 14.39
CA GLU A 90 10.50 26.80 14.42
C GLU A 90 10.03 26.16 15.72
N MET A 91 9.55 24.94 15.63
CA MET A 91 9.13 24.12 16.74
C MET A 91 9.58 22.67 16.56
N GLU A 92 10.23 22.07 17.56
CA GLU A 92 10.47 20.64 17.60
C GLU A 92 9.18 19.91 18.02
N ILE A 93 8.71 19.00 17.18
CA ILE A 93 7.50 18.20 17.41
C ILE A 93 7.90 16.73 17.56
N GLU A 94 7.58 16.11 18.67
CA GLU A 94 7.70 14.68 18.88
C GLU A 94 6.38 14.00 18.46
N ILE A 95 6.47 12.91 17.67
CA ILE A 95 5.34 12.04 17.32
C ILE A 95 5.72 10.60 17.61
N SER A 96 4.82 9.88 18.29
CA SER A 96 4.94 8.44 18.51
C SER A 96 4.28 7.64 17.39
N ARG A 97 4.71 6.38 17.24
CA ARG A 97 4.05 5.41 16.36
C ARG A 97 2.59 5.20 16.76
N GLU A 98 2.29 5.16 18.04
CA GLU A 98 0.94 4.99 18.56
C GLU A 98 0.01 6.13 18.10
N GLU A 99 0.44 7.40 18.25
CA GLU A 99 -0.32 8.56 17.75
C GLU A 99 -0.55 8.47 16.24
N PHE A 100 0.46 8.05 15.50
CA PHE A 100 0.36 7.86 14.05
C PHE A 100 -0.59 6.72 13.68
N GLU A 101 -0.45 5.54 14.30
CA GLU A 101 -1.29 4.38 14.02
C GLU A 101 -2.76 4.64 14.38
N GLU A 102 -3.02 5.39 15.46
CA GLU A 102 -4.36 5.86 15.81
C GLU A 102 -4.94 6.80 14.74
N ALA A 103 -4.14 7.77 14.28
CA ALA A 103 -4.58 8.74 13.27
C ALA A 103 -4.95 8.09 11.93
N ILE A 104 -4.29 7.00 11.55
CA ILE A 104 -4.56 6.30 10.29
C ILE A 104 -5.56 5.13 10.41
N GLN A 105 -6.13 4.90 11.60
CA GLN A 105 -6.98 3.72 11.85
C GLN A 105 -8.15 3.61 10.87
N THR A 106 -8.79 4.73 10.53
CA THR A 106 -9.92 4.76 9.58
C THR A 106 -9.54 4.24 8.19
N TYR A 107 -8.34 4.56 7.72
CA TYR A 107 -7.84 4.08 6.43
C TYR A 107 -7.52 2.57 6.49
N ILE A 108 -6.97 2.11 7.62
CA ILE A 108 -6.74 0.66 7.84
C ILE A 108 -8.06 -0.11 7.82
N GLU A 109 -9.10 0.38 8.50
CA GLU A 109 -10.42 -0.27 8.48
C GLU A 109 -11.02 -0.28 7.06
N LYS A 110 -10.83 0.78 6.28
CA LYS A 110 -11.28 0.82 4.89
C LYS A 110 -10.62 -0.25 4.02
N THR A 111 -9.31 -0.49 4.20
CA THR A 111 -8.64 -1.59 3.49
C THR A 111 -9.20 -2.97 3.89
N LYS A 112 -9.58 -3.15 5.18
CA LYS A 112 -10.20 -4.39 5.65
C LYS A 112 -11.56 -4.64 4.98
N MET A 113 -12.40 -3.62 4.89
CA MET A 113 -13.70 -3.73 4.20
C MET A 113 -13.53 -4.21 2.75
N LEU A 114 -12.57 -3.63 2.02
CA LEU A 114 -12.29 -4.04 0.64
C LEU A 114 -11.77 -5.48 0.54
N ILE A 115 -10.99 -5.95 1.53
CA ILE A 115 -10.58 -7.36 1.60
C ILE A 115 -11.81 -8.26 1.82
N GLU A 116 -12.71 -7.89 2.72
CA GLU A 116 -13.94 -8.64 3.01
C GLU A 116 -14.83 -8.72 1.77
N GLU A 117 -14.99 -7.63 1.02
CA GLU A 117 -15.71 -7.61 -0.26
C GLU A 117 -15.09 -8.57 -1.30
N VAL A 118 -13.76 -8.61 -1.41
CA VAL A 118 -13.05 -9.52 -2.32
C VAL A 118 -13.23 -10.97 -1.89
N MET A 119 -13.19 -11.25 -0.59
CA MET A 119 -13.43 -12.58 -0.04
C MET A 119 -14.86 -13.05 -0.34
N GLU A 120 -15.84 -12.20 -0.12
CA GLU A 120 -17.24 -12.48 -0.42
C GLU A 120 -17.47 -12.73 -1.92
N ALA A 121 -16.98 -11.83 -2.78
CA ALA A 121 -17.11 -11.94 -4.23
C ALA A 121 -16.46 -13.20 -4.81
N SER A 122 -15.36 -13.67 -4.20
CA SER A 122 -14.67 -14.89 -4.62
C SER A 122 -15.21 -16.18 -4.01
N GLY A 123 -16.09 -16.10 -3.01
CA GLY A 123 -16.51 -17.26 -2.19
C GLY A 123 -15.36 -17.86 -1.37
N MET A 124 -14.29 -17.08 -1.19
CA MET A 124 -13.12 -17.48 -0.42
C MET A 124 -13.25 -17.04 1.05
N ASN A 125 -12.45 -17.65 1.89
CA ASN A 125 -12.27 -17.21 3.28
C ASN A 125 -10.77 -17.24 3.62
N PRO A 126 -10.33 -16.60 4.72
CA PRO A 126 -8.92 -16.52 5.06
C PRO A 126 -8.18 -17.85 5.16
N LYS A 127 -8.87 -18.95 5.53
CA LYS A 127 -8.27 -20.28 5.64
C LYS A 127 -7.90 -20.88 4.27
N ARG A 128 -8.62 -20.50 3.22
CA ARG A 128 -8.38 -20.97 1.84
C ARG A 128 -7.30 -20.17 1.12
N ILE A 129 -6.91 -19.01 1.64
CA ILE A 129 -5.80 -18.24 1.08
C ILE A 129 -4.49 -18.87 1.57
N ASN A 130 -3.63 -19.30 0.65
CA ASN A 130 -2.35 -19.91 1.00
C ASN A 130 -1.33 -18.88 1.47
N GLN A 131 -1.20 -17.78 0.75
CA GLN A 131 -0.22 -16.72 1.00
C GLN A 131 -0.83 -15.35 0.83
N VAL A 132 -0.33 -14.37 1.59
CA VAL A 132 -0.64 -12.94 1.45
C VAL A 132 0.63 -12.24 1.02
N LEU A 133 0.61 -11.66 -0.17
CA LEU A 133 1.73 -10.89 -0.71
C LEU A 133 1.47 -9.41 -0.44
N LEU A 134 2.51 -8.69 0.00
CA LEU A 134 2.47 -7.25 0.17
C LEU A 134 3.19 -6.58 -1.00
N VAL A 135 2.59 -5.52 -1.52
CA VAL A 135 3.14 -4.65 -2.57
C VAL A 135 2.90 -3.20 -2.17
N GLY A 136 3.77 -2.31 -2.62
CA GLY A 136 3.69 -0.88 -2.32
C GLY A 136 4.35 -0.47 -0.99
N GLY A 137 5.00 0.69 -1.00
CA GLY A 137 5.82 1.17 0.13
C GLY A 137 5.05 1.41 1.42
N SER A 138 3.74 1.73 1.36
CA SER A 138 2.90 1.96 2.54
C SER A 138 2.58 0.69 3.32
N THR A 139 2.80 -0.50 2.74
CA THR A 139 2.71 -1.79 3.45
C THR A 139 3.80 -1.99 4.51
N ARG A 140 4.84 -1.14 4.52
CA ARG A 140 5.89 -1.14 5.54
C ARG A 140 5.42 -0.61 6.90
N VAL A 141 4.28 0.08 6.95
CA VAL A 141 3.69 0.58 8.19
C VAL A 141 3.24 -0.59 9.07
N PRO A 142 3.70 -0.69 10.33
CA PRO A 142 3.42 -1.84 11.18
C PRO A 142 1.93 -2.11 11.41
N ALA A 143 1.10 -1.07 11.51
CA ALA A 143 -0.35 -1.21 11.64
C ALA A 143 -0.98 -1.97 10.46
N VAL A 144 -0.50 -1.80 9.24
CA VAL A 144 -0.96 -2.54 8.06
C VAL A 144 -0.69 -4.03 8.22
N ILE A 145 0.56 -4.39 8.55
CA ILE A 145 0.97 -5.78 8.73
C ILE A 145 0.19 -6.43 9.87
N LYS A 146 0.03 -5.72 10.99
CA LYS A 146 -0.71 -6.19 12.18
C LYS A 146 -2.19 -6.43 11.85
N SER A 147 -2.83 -5.49 11.16
CA SER A 147 -4.23 -5.60 10.73
C SER A 147 -4.45 -6.79 9.81
N LEU A 148 -3.61 -6.95 8.78
CA LEU A 148 -3.67 -8.08 7.86
C LEU A 148 -3.42 -9.42 8.56
N THR A 149 -2.42 -9.50 9.43
CA THR A 149 -2.13 -10.71 10.20
C THR A 149 -3.33 -11.14 11.03
N LYS A 150 -3.99 -10.16 11.69
CA LYS A 150 -5.19 -10.42 12.48
C LYS A 150 -6.36 -10.89 11.62
N LEU A 151 -6.61 -10.24 10.48
CA LEU A 151 -7.71 -10.58 9.57
C LEU A 151 -7.51 -11.94 8.91
N MET A 152 -6.30 -12.21 8.43
CA MET A 152 -5.98 -13.44 7.69
C MET A 152 -5.64 -14.63 8.60
N GLY A 153 -5.43 -14.41 9.91
CA GLY A 153 -4.99 -15.43 10.85
C GLY A 153 -3.55 -15.93 10.62
N LYS A 154 -2.80 -15.27 9.75
CA LYS A 154 -1.40 -15.58 9.41
C LYS A 154 -0.67 -14.32 8.92
N PRO A 155 0.66 -14.22 9.14
CA PRO A 155 1.42 -13.09 8.67
C PRO A 155 1.58 -13.13 7.14
N PRO A 156 1.72 -11.95 6.49
CA PRO A 156 2.11 -11.87 5.10
C PRO A 156 3.48 -12.50 4.83
N VAL A 157 3.69 -12.93 3.59
CA VAL A 157 4.97 -13.54 3.16
C VAL A 157 6.09 -12.50 3.21
N LYS A 158 7.22 -12.89 3.82
CA LYS A 158 8.44 -12.07 3.82
C LYS A 158 9.30 -12.39 2.58
N GLY A 159 10.08 -11.41 2.14
CA GLY A 159 11.07 -11.62 1.07
C GLY A 159 10.62 -11.22 -0.33
N VAL A 160 9.38 -10.78 -0.49
CA VAL A 160 8.97 -10.09 -1.73
C VAL A 160 9.53 -8.66 -1.68
N ASN A 161 10.25 -8.26 -2.73
CA ASN A 161 10.65 -6.86 -2.86
C ASN A 161 9.43 -6.05 -3.28
N VAL A 162 8.80 -5.39 -2.31
CA VAL A 162 7.55 -4.64 -2.50
C VAL A 162 7.70 -3.45 -3.46
N ASP A 163 8.92 -2.96 -3.66
CA ASP A 163 9.22 -1.83 -4.54
C ASP A 163 9.43 -2.28 -6.00
N GLU A 164 9.88 -3.53 -6.21
CA GLU A 164 10.22 -4.08 -7.53
C GLU A 164 9.17 -5.04 -8.08
N ALA A 165 8.27 -5.56 -7.25
CA ALA A 165 7.29 -6.58 -7.67
C ALA A 165 6.47 -6.13 -8.88
N VAL A 166 6.00 -4.88 -8.88
CA VAL A 166 5.19 -4.31 -9.97
C VAL A 166 5.99 -4.20 -11.25
N VAL A 167 7.22 -3.67 -11.20
CA VAL A 167 8.05 -3.49 -12.40
C VAL A 167 8.49 -4.83 -12.98
N CYS A 168 8.80 -5.82 -12.14
CA CYS A 168 9.10 -7.18 -12.61
C CYS A 168 7.88 -7.82 -13.28
N GLY A 169 6.70 -7.69 -12.67
CA GLY A 169 5.44 -8.17 -13.26
C GLY A 169 5.11 -7.50 -14.59
N ALA A 170 5.26 -6.18 -14.68
CA ALA A 170 5.07 -5.42 -15.90
C ALA A 170 6.05 -5.84 -17.02
N ALA A 171 7.32 -6.10 -16.66
CA ALA A 171 8.31 -6.59 -17.62
C ALA A 171 7.97 -7.98 -18.18
N ILE A 172 7.51 -8.90 -17.31
CA ILE A 172 7.02 -10.22 -17.72
C ILE A 172 5.80 -10.07 -18.64
N TYR A 173 4.82 -9.24 -18.25
CA TYR A 173 3.62 -9.01 -19.04
C TYR A 173 3.93 -8.39 -20.42
N ALA A 174 4.83 -7.42 -20.48
CA ALA A 174 5.30 -6.85 -21.73
C ALA A 174 5.94 -7.92 -22.62
N GLY A 175 6.76 -8.80 -22.05
CA GLY A 175 7.35 -9.94 -22.77
C GLY A 175 6.30 -10.90 -23.35
N LEU A 176 5.22 -11.17 -22.61
CA LEU A 176 4.10 -12.02 -23.09
C LEU A 176 3.33 -11.39 -24.25
N LYS A 177 3.30 -10.05 -24.36
CA LYS A 177 2.59 -9.30 -25.40
C LYS A 177 3.48 -8.91 -26.58
N THR A 178 4.81 -9.06 -26.46
CA THR A 178 5.77 -8.68 -27.48
C THR A 178 5.87 -9.78 -28.55
N GLU A 179 6.03 -9.38 -29.84
CA GLU A 179 6.32 -10.32 -30.91
C GLU A 179 7.66 -11.05 -30.65
N ASN A 180 7.66 -12.35 -30.87
CA ASN A 180 8.81 -13.25 -30.60
C ASN A 180 10.15 -12.85 -31.27
N LYS A 181 10.13 -11.93 -32.24
CA LYS A 181 11.33 -11.48 -32.97
C LYS A 181 12.32 -10.66 -32.15
N SER A 182 11.86 -10.01 -31.11
CA SER A 182 12.69 -9.15 -30.23
C SER A 182 13.21 -9.84 -28.96
N LEU A 183 12.83 -11.09 -28.75
CA LEU A 183 13.22 -11.87 -27.57
C LEU A 183 14.29 -12.90 -27.91
N ASN A 184 15.28 -13.07 -27.03
CA ASN A 184 16.25 -14.16 -27.14
C ASN A 184 15.63 -15.50 -26.73
N GLU A 185 16.29 -16.65 -27.07
CA GLU A 185 15.74 -17.99 -26.83
C GLU A 185 15.48 -18.28 -25.34
N LYS A 186 16.35 -17.82 -24.42
CA LYS A 186 16.13 -17.99 -22.97
C LYS A 186 14.89 -17.22 -22.49
N GLN A 187 14.66 -16.01 -23.04
CA GLN A 187 13.46 -15.22 -22.73
C GLN A 187 12.20 -15.88 -23.26
N LYS A 188 12.22 -16.38 -24.49
CA LYS A 188 11.10 -17.12 -25.09
C LYS A 188 10.76 -18.36 -24.27
N GLU A 189 11.76 -19.17 -23.89
CA GLU A 189 11.57 -20.36 -23.07
C GLU A 189 10.99 -20.02 -21.69
N ALA A 190 11.49 -18.98 -21.02
CA ALA A 190 10.97 -18.53 -19.74
C ALA A 190 9.51 -18.07 -19.81
N LEU A 191 9.16 -17.30 -20.85
CA LEU A 191 7.82 -16.76 -21.07
C LEU A 191 6.82 -17.80 -21.55
N SER A 192 7.24 -18.80 -22.33
CA SER A 192 6.36 -19.85 -22.84
C SER A 192 5.66 -20.68 -21.76
N GLN A 193 6.17 -20.62 -20.53
CA GLN A 193 5.62 -21.32 -19.37
C GLN A 193 4.72 -20.46 -18.51
N VAL A 194 4.59 -19.15 -18.81
CA VAL A 194 3.79 -18.21 -18.03
C VAL A 194 2.50 -17.89 -18.80
N GLU A 195 1.38 -18.08 -18.13
CA GLU A 195 0.06 -17.69 -18.62
C GLU A 195 -0.62 -16.79 -17.59
N LEU A 196 -1.21 -15.70 -18.04
CA LEU A 196 -1.96 -14.77 -17.21
C LEU A 196 -3.38 -14.62 -17.76
N THR A 197 -4.37 -14.93 -16.93
CA THR A 197 -5.77 -14.63 -17.15
C THR A 197 -6.19 -13.55 -16.17
N ASP A 198 -6.71 -12.44 -16.69
CA ASP A 198 -7.18 -11.31 -15.90
C ASP A 198 -8.71 -11.18 -15.97
N VAL A 199 -9.31 -10.48 -15.02
CA VAL A 199 -10.74 -10.20 -14.96
C VAL A 199 -11.02 -8.73 -15.25
N CYS A 200 -12.06 -8.45 -16.00
CA CYS A 200 -12.57 -7.10 -16.18
C CYS A 200 -13.50 -6.76 -15.02
N ASN A 201 -13.12 -5.80 -14.18
CA ASN A 201 -13.92 -5.35 -13.06
C ASN A 201 -15.01 -4.33 -13.44
N PHE A 202 -15.07 -3.94 -14.72
CA PHE A 202 -16.07 -3.02 -15.22
C PHE A 202 -17.03 -3.75 -16.16
N TYR A 203 -18.33 -3.49 -16.01
CA TYR A 203 -19.30 -3.93 -16.99
C TYR A 203 -19.05 -3.16 -18.30
N MET A 204 -18.54 -3.85 -19.30
CA MET A 204 -18.47 -3.34 -20.65
C MET A 204 -19.81 -3.65 -21.32
N GLY A 205 -20.80 -2.74 -21.15
CA GLY A 205 -22.10 -2.87 -21.78
C GLY A 205 -21.97 -2.85 -23.31
N THR A 206 -22.72 -3.74 -23.95
CA THR A 206 -23.02 -3.71 -25.38
C THR A 206 -24.19 -2.76 -25.60
#